data_43baa114ecec12c8a3d76a3b40fc7442
#
_entry.id   43baa114ecec12c8a3d76a3b40fc7442
#
_cell.length_a   1.000
_cell.length_b   1.000
_cell.length_c   1.000
_cell.angle_alpha   90.00
_cell.angle_beta   90.00
_cell.angle_gamma   90.00
#
_symmetry.space_group_name_H-M   'P 1'
#
loop_
_entity.id
_entity.type
_entity.pdbx_description
1 polymer ?
#
loop_
_entity_poly.entity_id
_entity_poly.type
_entity_poly.pdbx_seq_one_letter_code
_entity_poly.pdbx_strand_id
1 'polypeptide(L)'
;MSEDTNLVMFTIGGNDVNFSDIVKECFTLGLRDAKTCKEKVADANTKLESVKSNTLTILQKIDNKLKNDAQVILVGYPRLATNRNYILDNSGVRYDAGAGVRSLSDASMEIQSTLVQEWNKSHPSLKVTYIDGVINTFDGHEPDPSPKHRNPQRWINELLETEGKIKDNGQIESESSSDTNEFYHPNITGHAEIAKLIAEKVGVPTFNNQEPSTKSDIDIAFVIDSTGSMKDNVGALRARVNEIMKKQKKVPPRIALHSLTTRTTLSSTLKTT
;
A
#
# COMPACT_ATOMS: atom_id res chain seq x y z
N MET A 1 4.93 -15.49 10.04
CA MET A 1 5.41 -14.76 11.22
C MET A 1 5.71 -15.74 12.34
N SER A 2 6.80 -15.54 13.03
CA SER A 2 7.20 -16.28 14.24
C SER A 2 7.31 -15.30 15.40
N GLU A 3 7.52 -15.83 16.60
CA GLU A 3 7.80 -15.01 17.80
C GLU A 3 9.08 -14.17 17.67
N ASP A 4 10.00 -14.55 16.76
CA ASP A 4 11.26 -13.84 16.52
C ASP A 4 11.14 -12.71 15.49
N THR A 5 9.93 -12.44 14.96
CA THR A 5 9.71 -11.34 14.02
C THR A 5 9.82 -10.01 14.75
N ASN A 6 10.74 -9.14 14.32
CA ASN A 6 11.00 -7.85 14.94
C ASN A 6 10.29 -6.68 14.25
N LEU A 7 9.92 -6.85 12.98
CA LEU A 7 9.27 -5.82 12.20
C LEU A 7 8.15 -6.41 11.33
N VAL A 8 6.96 -5.84 11.42
CA VAL A 8 5.83 -6.10 10.51
C VAL A 8 5.43 -4.81 9.83
N MET A 9 5.35 -4.82 8.50
CA MET A 9 4.96 -3.65 7.71
C MET A 9 3.90 -4.04 6.71
N PHE A 10 2.83 -3.24 6.60
CA PHE A 10 1.73 -3.53 5.67
C PHE A 10 0.91 -2.30 5.30
N THR A 11 0.23 -2.39 4.14
CA THR A 11 -0.90 -1.56 3.73
C THR A 11 -2.12 -2.46 3.60
N ILE A 12 -3.31 -1.97 3.92
CA ILE A 12 -4.54 -2.76 3.87
C ILE A 12 -5.78 -1.88 3.72
N GLY A 13 -6.83 -2.44 3.13
CA GLY A 13 -8.17 -1.85 3.05
C GLY A 13 -8.57 -1.36 1.66
N GLY A 14 -7.64 -1.13 0.74
CA GLY A 14 -7.95 -0.67 -0.62
C GLY A 14 -8.88 -1.62 -1.37
N ASN A 15 -8.63 -2.93 -1.28
CA ASN A 15 -9.48 -3.93 -1.93
C ASN A 15 -10.83 -4.14 -1.22
N ASP A 16 -10.89 -3.94 0.09
CA ASP A 16 -12.16 -4.05 0.83
C ASP A 16 -13.18 -3.00 0.38
N VAL A 17 -12.72 -1.83 -0.07
CA VAL A 17 -13.56 -0.76 -0.61
C VAL A 17 -13.80 -0.88 -2.13
N ASN A 18 -13.44 -1.98 -2.76
CA ASN A 18 -13.54 -2.19 -4.21
C ASN A 18 -12.82 -1.11 -5.03
N PHE A 19 -11.57 -0.83 -4.65
CA PHE A 19 -10.71 0.17 -5.29
C PHE A 19 -10.70 0.08 -6.83
N SER A 20 -10.60 -1.14 -7.39
CA SER A 20 -10.56 -1.36 -8.84
C SER A 20 -11.82 -0.89 -9.56
N ASP A 21 -13.00 -1.02 -8.93
CA ASP A 21 -14.26 -0.52 -9.48
C ASP A 21 -14.27 1.02 -9.51
N ILE A 22 -13.75 1.67 -8.47
CA ILE A 22 -13.61 3.13 -8.44
C ILE A 22 -12.69 3.60 -9.57
N VAL A 23 -11.53 2.98 -9.75
CA VAL A 23 -10.61 3.32 -10.84
C VAL A 23 -11.28 3.16 -12.19
N LYS A 24 -11.97 2.05 -12.40
CA LYS A 24 -12.66 1.76 -13.65
C LYS A 24 -13.76 2.78 -13.95
N GLU A 25 -14.65 3.00 -13.04
CA GLU A 25 -15.88 3.78 -13.27
C GLU A 25 -15.65 5.31 -13.13
N CYS A 26 -14.61 5.73 -12.40
CA CYS A 26 -14.31 7.13 -12.24
C CYS A 26 -13.24 7.64 -13.22
N PHE A 27 -12.24 6.84 -13.56
CA PHE A 27 -11.03 7.32 -14.23
C PHE A 27 -10.75 6.70 -15.60
N THR A 28 -11.25 5.48 -15.88
CA THR A 28 -10.90 4.79 -17.13
C THR A 28 -11.61 5.40 -18.32
N LEU A 29 -10.83 5.89 -19.30
CA LEU A 29 -11.37 6.44 -20.54
C LEU A 29 -12.22 5.39 -21.26
N GLY A 30 -13.43 5.83 -21.68
CA GLY A 30 -14.40 4.97 -22.38
C GLY A 30 -15.26 4.10 -21.46
N LEU A 31 -14.94 3.97 -20.17
CA LEU A 31 -15.74 3.22 -19.20
C LEU A 31 -16.34 4.13 -18.12
N ARG A 32 -15.70 5.29 -17.85
CA ARG A 32 -16.12 6.19 -16.78
C ARG A 32 -17.53 6.71 -16.95
N ASP A 33 -18.30 6.62 -15.88
CA ASP A 33 -19.70 7.02 -15.84
C ASP A 33 -20.00 7.77 -14.54
N ALA A 34 -20.64 8.95 -14.65
CA ALA A 34 -20.86 9.83 -13.51
C ALA A 34 -21.75 9.21 -12.43
N LYS A 35 -22.81 8.50 -12.85
CA LYS A 35 -23.75 7.85 -11.93
C LYS A 35 -23.07 6.68 -11.22
N THR A 36 -22.45 5.79 -11.98
CA THR A 36 -21.79 4.60 -11.45
C THR A 36 -20.60 4.97 -10.57
N CYS A 37 -19.77 5.94 -10.99
CA CYS A 37 -18.68 6.45 -10.15
C CYS A 37 -19.19 6.96 -8.80
N LYS A 38 -20.24 7.79 -8.80
CA LYS A 38 -20.86 8.29 -7.56
C LYS A 38 -21.35 7.16 -6.66
N GLU A 39 -22.00 6.15 -7.24
CA GLU A 39 -22.50 4.97 -6.51
C GLU A 39 -21.33 4.15 -5.91
N LYS A 40 -20.24 3.94 -6.67
CA LYS A 40 -19.07 3.20 -6.19
C LYS A 40 -18.34 3.92 -5.06
N VAL A 41 -18.18 5.24 -5.16
CA VAL A 41 -17.58 6.05 -4.08
C VAL A 41 -18.47 6.03 -2.82
N ALA A 42 -19.79 6.13 -2.98
CA ALA A 42 -20.72 6.03 -1.86
C ALA A 42 -20.69 4.65 -1.20
N ASP A 43 -20.69 3.57 -1.98
CA ASP A 43 -20.56 2.18 -1.48
C ASP A 43 -19.23 1.99 -0.73
N ALA A 44 -18.13 2.49 -1.26
CA ALA A 44 -16.81 2.44 -0.61
C ALA A 44 -16.83 3.14 0.77
N ASN A 45 -17.45 4.31 0.87
CA ASN A 45 -17.60 5.01 2.15
C ASN A 45 -18.36 4.17 3.19
N THR A 46 -19.39 3.42 2.79
CA THR A 46 -20.12 2.54 3.72
C THR A 46 -19.29 1.38 4.25
N LYS A 47 -18.23 1.01 3.54
CA LYS A 47 -17.34 -0.11 3.89
C LYS A 47 -16.18 0.28 4.82
N LEU A 48 -15.94 1.56 5.06
CA LEU A 48 -14.80 2.02 5.86
C LEU A 48 -14.81 1.45 7.30
N GLU A 49 -15.98 1.31 7.91
CA GLU A 49 -16.08 0.66 9.23
C GLU A 49 -15.73 -0.84 9.18
N SER A 50 -16.04 -1.52 8.08
CA SER A 50 -15.61 -2.91 7.89
C SER A 50 -14.10 -3.00 7.72
N VAL A 51 -13.48 -2.05 7.00
CA VAL A 51 -12.01 -1.95 6.89
C VAL A 51 -11.38 -1.78 8.27
N LYS A 52 -11.94 -0.89 9.12
CA LYS A 52 -11.51 -0.71 10.52
C LYS A 52 -11.55 -2.06 11.26
N SER A 53 -12.68 -2.75 11.22
CA SER A 53 -12.88 -4.03 11.92
C SER A 53 -11.93 -5.12 11.44
N ASN A 54 -11.71 -5.21 10.11
CA ASN A 54 -10.78 -6.16 9.52
C ASN A 54 -9.34 -5.86 9.93
N THR A 55 -8.94 -4.59 9.93
CA THR A 55 -7.62 -4.17 10.36
C THR A 55 -7.37 -4.48 11.83
N LEU A 56 -8.35 -4.24 12.72
CA LEU A 56 -8.27 -4.64 14.14
C LEU A 56 -8.08 -6.15 14.28
N THR A 57 -8.80 -6.95 13.51
CA THR A 57 -8.66 -8.41 13.53
C THR A 57 -7.25 -8.85 13.12
N ILE A 58 -6.65 -8.15 12.17
CA ILE A 58 -5.27 -8.43 11.73
C ILE A 58 -4.27 -8.02 12.81
N LEU A 59 -4.42 -6.84 13.39
CA LEU A 59 -3.57 -6.39 14.50
C LEU A 59 -3.63 -7.36 15.68
N GLN A 60 -4.81 -7.86 16.05
CA GLN A 60 -4.98 -8.87 17.10
C GLN A 60 -4.23 -10.18 16.76
N LYS A 61 -4.27 -10.61 15.50
CA LYS A 61 -3.53 -11.80 15.07
C LYS A 61 -2.02 -11.58 15.06
N ILE A 62 -1.57 -10.37 14.79
CA ILE A 62 -0.16 -9.98 14.86
C ILE A 62 0.28 -9.97 16.32
N ASP A 63 -0.47 -9.32 17.21
CA ASP A 63 -0.19 -9.23 18.64
C ASP A 63 -0.05 -10.61 19.29
N ASN A 64 -0.95 -11.53 18.97
CA ASN A 64 -0.91 -12.91 19.46
C ASN A 64 0.32 -13.73 18.98
N LYS A 65 1.10 -13.19 18.06
CA LYS A 65 2.23 -13.91 17.44
C LYS A 65 3.58 -13.28 17.70
N LEU A 66 3.62 -12.02 18.04
CA LEU A 66 4.87 -11.27 18.19
C LEU A 66 5.28 -11.14 19.66
N LYS A 67 6.57 -10.89 19.87
CA LYS A 67 7.09 -10.44 21.16
C LYS A 67 6.79 -8.97 21.38
N ASN A 68 6.80 -8.53 22.62
CA ASN A 68 6.42 -7.20 23.05
C ASN A 68 7.29 -6.05 22.51
N ASP A 69 8.47 -6.35 21.95
CA ASP A 69 9.42 -5.37 21.42
C ASP A 69 9.39 -5.25 19.89
N ALA A 70 8.51 -6.01 19.23
CA ALA A 70 8.36 -5.94 17.77
C ALA A 70 7.73 -4.63 17.32
N GLN A 71 8.19 -4.11 16.19
CA GLN A 71 7.61 -2.93 15.53
C GLN A 71 6.52 -3.35 14.55
N VAL A 72 5.39 -2.65 14.58
CA VAL A 72 4.32 -2.80 13.60
C VAL A 72 4.08 -1.46 12.91
N ILE A 73 4.14 -1.46 11.59
CA ILE A 73 3.99 -0.26 10.75
C ILE A 73 2.81 -0.46 9.83
N LEU A 74 1.80 0.38 9.97
CA LEU A 74 0.70 0.51 9.03
C LEU A 74 0.96 1.70 8.12
N VAL A 75 1.03 1.48 6.81
CA VAL A 75 1.32 2.53 5.83
C VAL A 75 0.00 2.99 5.21
N GLY A 76 -0.23 4.31 5.18
CA GLY A 76 -1.39 4.92 4.56
C GLY A 76 -1.35 4.88 3.02
N TYR A 77 -2.45 5.32 2.41
CA TYR A 77 -2.58 5.43 0.96
C TYR A 77 -2.52 6.89 0.50
N PRO A 78 -2.03 7.16 -0.72
CA PRO A 78 -2.15 8.48 -1.33
C PRO A 78 -3.59 8.73 -1.81
N ARG A 79 -3.90 9.99 -2.13
CA ARG A 79 -5.11 10.31 -2.90
C ARG A 79 -4.94 9.87 -4.34
N LEU A 80 -6.07 9.54 -5.00
CA LEU A 80 -6.08 8.97 -6.35
C LEU A 80 -6.27 10.02 -7.46
N ALA A 81 -6.50 11.27 -7.11
CA ALA A 81 -6.71 12.35 -8.08
C ALA A 81 -6.19 13.66 -7.53
N THR A 82 -5.72 14.54 -8.43
CA THR A 82 -5.34 15.91 -8.09
C THR A 82 -6.53 16.67 -7.49
N ASN A 83 -6.24 17.81 -6.84
CA ASN A 83 -7.24 18.72 -6.29
C ASN A 83 -7.96 19.57 -7.35
N ARG A 84 -7.70 19.35 -8.63
CA ARG A 84 -8.43 20.01 -9.71
C ARG A 84 -9.84 19.44 -9.83
N ASN A 85 -10.79 20.28 -10.21
CA ASN A 85 -12.16 19.84 -10.49
C ASN A 85 -12.15 18.81 -11.59
N TYR A 86 -12.49 17.57 -11.25
CA TYR A 86 -12.67 16.50 -12.20
C TYR A 86 -14.14 16.07 -12.22
N ILE A 87 -14.90 16.71 -13.12
CA ILE A 87 -16.34 16.53 -13.20
C ILE A 87 -16.67 15.55 -14.33
N LEU A 88 -17.39 14.51 -13.98
CA LEU A 88 -18.10 13.66 -14.94
C LEU A 88 -19.51 14.22 -15.16
N ASP A 89 -19.92 14.34 -16.41
CA ASP A 89 -21.23 14.87 -16.81
C ASP A 89 -21.77 13.98 -17.93
N ASN A 90 -22.33 12.85 -17.54
CA ASN A 90 -22.91 11.87 -18.43
C ASN A 90 -23.97 11.04 -17.70
N SER A 91 -24.70 10.20 -18.43
CA SER A 91 -25.76 9.34 -17.89
C SER A 91 -26.82 10.10 -17.08
N GLY A 92 -27.05 11.38 -17.43
CA GLY A 92 -28.01 12.26 -16.75
C GLY A 92 -27.58 12.71 -15.35
N VAL A 93 -26.33 12.50 -14.98
CA VAL A 93 -25.74 12.86 -13.68
C VAL A 93 -24.51 13.74 -13.90
N ARG A 94 -24.40 14.80 -13.09
CA ARG A 94 -23.18 15.60 -12.94
C ARG A 94 -22.56 15.31 -11.58
N TYR A 95 -21.31 14.84 -11.57
CA TYR A 95 -20.60 14.43 -10.36
C TYR A 95 -19.14 14.89 -10.38
N ASP A 96 -18.70 15.55 -9.32
CA ASP A 96 -17.27 15.83 -9.10
C ASP A 96 -16.59 14.56 -8.56
N ALA A 97 -16.10 13.75 -9.48
CA ALA A 97 -15.46 12.48 -9.17
C ALA A 97 -14.11 12.71 -8.47
N GLY A 98 -13.39 13.77 -8.82
CA GLY A 98 -12.13 14.13 -8.15
C GLY A 98 -12.33 14.43 -6.68
N ALA A 99 -13.28 15.31 -6.36
CA ALA A 99 -13.61 15.65 -4.98
C ALA A 99 -14.14 14.44 -4.20
N GLY A 100 -15.01 13.63 -4.81
CA GLY A 100 -15.57 12.45 -4.17
C GLY A 100 -14.51 11.42 -3.78
N VAL A 101 -13.59 11.11 -4.69
CA VAL A 101 -12.52 10.13 -4.44
C VAL A 101 -11.48 10.67 -3.45
N ARG A 102 -11.15 11.98 -3.51
CA ARG A 102 -10.27 12.60 -2.50
C ARG A 102 -10.89 12.54 -1.10
N SER A 103 -12.18 12.84 -0.97
CA SER A 103 -12.92 12.76 0.29
C SER A 103 -12.92 11.33 0.87
N LEU A 104 -13.07 10.31 0.02
CA LEU A 104 -12.97 8.91 0.43
C LEU A 104 -11.56 8.58 0.97
N SER A 105 -10.51 9.08 0.31
CA SER A 105 -9.13 8.87 0.77
C SER A 105 -8.88 9.54 2.12
N ASP A 106 -9.37 10.75 2.32
CA ASP A 106 -9.25 11.48 3.58
C ASP A 106 -10.00 10.77 4.71
N ALA A 107 -11.22 10.28 4.46
CA ALA A 107 -12.00 9.51 5.43
C ALA A 107 -11.32 8.17 5.78
N SER A 108 -10.73 7.50 4.81
CA SER A 108 -9.97 6.26 5.03
C SER A 108 -8.74 6.51 5.93
N MET A 109 -8.01 7.60 5.68
CA MET A 109 -6.86 7.99 6.51
C MET A 109 -7.29 8.28 7.95
N GLU A 110 -8.38 9.02 8.15
CA GLU A 110 -8.88 9.38 9.47
C GLU A 110 -9.31 8.14 10.28
N ILE A 111 -10.00 7.21 9.64
CA ILE A 111 -10.42 5.95 10.27
C ILE A 111 -9.19 5.12 10.68
N GLN A 112 -8.18 4.98 9.82
CA GLN A 112 -6.96 4.25 10.15
C GLN A 112 -6.15 4.94 11.25
N SER A 113 -6.05 6.26 11.22
CA SER A 113 -5.39 7.04 12.28
C SER A 113 -6.06 6.84 13.63
N THR A 114 -7.38 6.96 13.68
CA THR A 114 -8.18 6.75 14.88
C THR A 114 -8.01 5.32 15.40
N LEU A 115 -8.11 4.33 14.53
CA LEU A 115 -7.89 2.92 14.87
C LEU A 115 -6.55 2.69 15.55
N VAL A 116 -5.47 3.24 14.97
CA VAL A 116 -4.11 3.07 15.53
C VAL A 116 -3.97 3.76 16.87
N GLN A 117 -4.58 4.94 17.05
CA GLN A 117 -4.60 5.63 18.34
C GLN A 117 -5.35 4.83 19.41
N GLU A 118 -6.52 4.26 19.08
CA GLU A 118 -7.31 3.42 19.96
C GLU A 118 -6.55 2.13 20.32
N TRP A 119 -5.95 1.47 19.33
CA TRP A 119 -5.11 0.30 19.53
C TRP A 119 -3.99 0.58 20.51
N ASN A 120 -3.22 1.62 20.28
CA ASN A 120 -2.05 1.96 21.09
C ASN A 120 -2.38 2.33 22.54
N LYS A 121 -3.61 2.79 22.81
CA LYS A 121 -4.10 3.02 24.18
C LYS A 121 -4.38 1.73 24.92
N SER A 122 -4.93 0.73 24.23
CA SER A 122 -5.36 -0.55 24.81
C SER A 122 -4.28 -1.65 24.79
N HIS A 123 -3.26 -1.53 23.91
CA HIS A 123 -2.19 -2.51 23.73
C HIS A 123 -0.80 -1.87 23.94
N PRO A 124 -0.41 -1.60 25.20
CA PRO A 124 0.86 -0.91 25.51
C PRO A 124 2.10 -1.74 25.12
N SER A 125 1.98 -3.05 25.05
CA SER A 125 3.07 -3.99 24.73
C SER A 125 3.38 -4.07 23.24
N LEU A 126 2.41 -3.80 22.35
CA LEU A 126 2.62 -3.80 20.91
C LEU A 126 2.10 -2.50 20.29
N LYS A 127 3.00 -1.56 20.08
CA LYS A 127 2.67 -0.29 19.45
C LYS A 127 2.67 -0.42 17.94
N VAL A 128 1.64 0.18 17.32
CA VAL A 128 1.54 0.35 15.88
C VAL A 128 1.94 1.77 15.51
N THR A 129 2.82 1.94 14.54
CA THR A 129 3.13 3.23 13.95
C THR A 129 2.35 3.39 12.66
N TYR A 130 1.53 4.42 12.56
CA TYR A 130 0.83 4.76 11.33
C TYR A 130 1.62 5.78 10.53
N ILE A 131 1.88 5.47 9.26
CA ILE A 131 2.52 6.39 8.31
C ILE A 131 1.40 7.18 7.62
N ASP A 132 0.91 8.19 8.30
CA ASP A 132 -0.18 9.07 7.89
C ASP A 132 0.26 10.15 6.89
N GLY A 133 1.57 10.41 6.79
CA GLY A 133 2.15 11.42 5.92
C GLY A 133 2.01 11.15 4.43
N VAL A 134 1.71 9.92 4.00
CA VAL A 134 1.63 9.54 2.57
C VAL A 134 0.68 10.46 1.81
N ILE A 135 -0.51 10.71 2.34
CA ILE A 135 -1.55 11.51 1.69
C ILE A 135 -1.11 12.96 1.44
N ASN A 136 -0.33 13.54 2.35
CA ASN A 136 0.17 14.91 2.23
C ASN A 136 1.43 15.00 1.37
N THR A 137 2.31 13.99 1.44
CA THR A 137 3.54 13.94 0.65
C THR A 137 3.24 13.76 -0.84
N PHE A 138 2.15 13.09 -1.17
CA PHE A 138 1.70 12.91 -2.55
C PHE A 138 0.88 14.08 -3.09
N ASP A 139 0.58 15.10 -2.29
CA ASP A 139 -0.22 16.25 -2.76
C ASP A 139 0.49 16.98 -3.91
N GLY A 140 -0.21 17.10 -5.04
CA GLY A 140 0.36 17.59 -6.31
C GLY A 140 1.05 16.52 -7.16
N HIS A 141 1.19 15.30 -6.65
CA HIS A 141 1.78 14.16 -7.35
C HIS A 141 0.78 13.05 -7.67
N GLU A 142 -0.50 13.33 -7.53
CA GLU A 142 -1.57 12.42 -7.93
C GLU A 142 -1.81 12.49 -9.44
N PRO A 143 -2.43 11.47 -10.05
CA PRO A 143 -2.89 11.50 -11.43
C PRO A 143 -3.89 12.65 -11.68
N ASP A 144 -3.86 13.25 -12.86
CA ASP A 144 -4.89 14.16 -13.34
C ASP A 144 -5.76 13.42 -14.38
N PRO A 145 -6.92 12.89 -13.98
CA PRO A 145 -7.78 12.12 -14.87
C PRO A 145 -8.58 12.99 -15.85
N SER A 146 -8.41 14.31 -15.82
CA SER A 146 -9.12 15.23 -16.71
C SER A 146 -8.76 14.97 -18.17
N PRO A 147 -9.74 15.02 -19.12
CA PRO A 147 -9.44 14.84 -20.52
C PRO A 147 -8.36 15.80 -21.02
N LYS A 148 -7.36 15.27 -21.73
CA LYS A 148 -6.22 16.02 -22.30
C LYS A 148 -5.29 16.66 -21.25
N HIS A 149 -5.50 16.38 -19.99
CA HIS A 149 -4.59 16.74 -18.92
C HIS A 149 -3.83 15.51 -18.46
N ARG A 150 -2.64 15.75 -18.00
CA ARG A 150 -1.77 14.74 -17.42
C ARG A 150 -0.88 15.43 -16.42
N ASN A 151 -0.70 14.83 -15.28
CA ASN A 151 0.28 15.35 -14.33
C ASN A 151 1.66 14.73 -14.63
N PRO A 152 2.62 15.47 -15.22
CA PRO A 152 3.94 14.92 -15.51
C PRO A 152 4.79 14.68 -14.26
N GLN A 153 4.37 15.20 -13.10
CA GLN A 153 5.04 15.05 -11.81
C GLN A 153 4.35 14.01 -10.92
N ARG A 154 3.45 13.20 -11.49
CA ARG A 154 2.74 12.19 -10.72
C ARG A 154 3.66 11.09 -10.20
N TRP A 155 3.33 10.58 -9.04
CA TRP A 155 3.98 9.45 -8.38
C TRP A 155 3.09 8.20 -8.33
N ILE A 156 1.98 8.24 -9.05
CA ILE A 156 1.01 7.15 -9.20
C ILE A 156 0.90 6.85 -10.69
N ASN A 157 0.95 5.58 -11.06
CA ASN A 157 0.77 5.15 -12.44
C ASN A 157 -0.62 5.51 -12.94
N GLU A 158 -0.70 6.05 -14.15
CA GLU A 158 -1.97 6.26 -14.85
C GLU A 158 -2.32 5.04 -15.71
N LEU A 159 -3.56 5.03 -16.21
CA LEU A 159 -4.03 3.98 -17.08
C LEU A 159 -3.15 3.87 -18.35
N LEU A 160 -2.73 2.66 -18.68
CA LEU A 160 -1.86 2.31 -19.82
C LEU A 160 -0.42 2.85 -19.74
N GLU A 161 0.01 3.36 -18.60
CA GLU A 161 1.37 3.86 -18.43
C GLU A 161 1.93 3.40 -17.08
N THR A 162 2.99 2.64 -17.17
CA THR A 162 3.86 2.38 -16.04
C THR A 162 5.18 3.12 -16.27
N GLU A 163 5.80 3.63 -15.23
CA GLU A 163 7.17 4.17 -15.34
C GLU A 163 8.21 3.08 -15.59
N GLY A 164 7.76 1.83 -15.65
CA GLY A 164 8.60 0.71 -16.02
C GLY A 164 9.23 -0.02 -14.84
N LYS A 165 10.16 -0.88 -15.18
CA LYS A 165 10.91 -1.73 -14.24
C LYS A 165 12.31 -1.19 -14.04
N ILE A 166 12.84 -1.33 -12.84
CA ILE A 166 14.26 -1.07 -12.58
C ILE A 166 15.05 -2.26 -13.10
N LYS A 167 15.94 -2.02 -14.07
CA LYS A 167 16.90 -3.01 -14.55
C LYS A 167 17.97 -3.31 -13.50
N ASP A 168 18.67 -4.41 -13.67
CA ASP A 168 19.79 -4.80 -12.79
C ASP A 168 20.90 -3.75 -12.68
N ASN A 169 21.04 -2.88 -13.68
CA ASN A 169 21.97 -1.77 -13.71
C ASN A 169 21.42 -0.49 -13.04
N GLY A 170 20.23 -0.52 -12.47
CA GLY A 170 19.56 0.62 -11.82
C GLY A 170 18.86 1.58 -12.80
N GLN A 171 18.87 1.32 -14.11
CA GLN A 171 18.14 2.14 -15.08
C GLN A 171 16.66 1.77 -15.09
N ILE A 172 15.81 2.77 -15.30
CA ILE A 172 14.36 2.60 -15.45
C ILE A 172 14.07 2.28 -16.92
N GLU A 173 13.41 1.16 -17.16
CA GLU A 173 12.86 0.81 -18.47
C GLU A 173 11.37 1.13 -18.47
N SER A 174 10.98 2.12 -19.29
CA SER A 174 9.56 2.42 -19.46
C SER A 174 8.89 1.26 -20.18
N GLU A 175 7.88 0.68 -19.59
CA GLU A 175 7.00 -0.29 -20.24
C GLU A 175 5.70 0.39 -20.63
N SER A 176 5.33 0.33 -21.92
CA SER A 176 3.95 0.51 -22.31
C SER A 176 3.23 -0.79 -21.95
N SER A 177 2.59 -0.86 -20.81
CA SER A 177 2.02 -2.13 -20.42
C SER A 177 0.53 -2.19 -20.75
N SER A 178 0.17 -3.33 -21.35
CA SER A 178 -1.17 -3.89 -21.27
C SER A 178 -1.44 -4.48 -19.86
N ASP A 179 -0.51 -4.35 -18.93
CA ASP A 179 -0.62 -4.87 -17.58
C ASP A 179 -1.44 -3.91 -16.73
N THR A 180 -2.67 -4.31 -16.43
CA THR A 180 -3.63 -3.51 -15.67
C THR A 180 -3.36 -3.52 -14.16
N ASN A 181 -2.43 -4.33 -13.68
CA ASN A 181 -2.22 -4.54 -12.24
C ASN A 181 -1.46 -3.39 -11.56
N GLU A 182 -0.77 -2.55 -12.33
CA GLU A 182 0.01 -1.42 -11.83
C GLU A 182 -0.75 -0.08 -11.87
N PHE A 183 -1.98 -0.07 -12.41
CA PHE A 183 -2.78 1.14 -12.51
C PHE A 183 -3.18 1.68 -11.14
N TYR A 184 -3.02 3.01 -11.00
CA TYR A 184 -3.35 3.72 -9.78
C TYR A 184 -2.63 3.20 -8.51
N HIS A 185 -1.52 2.48 -8.71
CA HIS A 185 -0.55 2.18 -7.66
C HIS A 185 0.63 3.15 -7.72
N PRO A 186 1.35 3.38 -6.61
CA PRO A 186 2.55 4.20 -6.63
C PRO A 186 3.55 3.68 -7.68
N ASN A 187 4.16 4.59 -8.42
CA ASN A 187 5.27 4.30 -9.31
C ASN A 187 6.59 4.19 -8.52
N ILE A 188 7.71 4.03 -9.19
CA ILE A 188 9.03 3.89 -8.56
C ILE A 188 9.35 5.07 -7.64
N THR A 189 9.08 6.29 -8.09
CA THR A 189 9.27 7.51 -7.30
C THR A 189 8.34 7.54 -6.09
N GLY A 190 7.06 7.20 -6.29
CA GLY A 190 6.09 7.12 -5.21
C GLY A 190 6.49 6.12 -4.13
N HIS A 191 6.98 4.93 -4.52
CA HIS A 191 7.51 3.96 -3.58
C HIS A 191 8.75 4.47 -2.83
N ALA A 192 9.65 5.20 -3.51
CA ALA A 192 10.83 5.78 -2.88
C ALA A 192 10.45 6.85 -1.83
N GLU A 193 9.45 7.69 -2.12
CA GLU A 193 8.97 8.70 -1.18
C GLU A 193 8.24 8.08 0.02
N ILE A 194 7.45 7.02 -0.19
CA ILE A 194 6.88 6.23 0.92
C ILE A 194 7.99 5.64 1.80
N ALA A 195 9.04 5.08 1.20
CA ALA A 195 10.17 4.52 1.95
C ALA A 195 10.90 5.59 2.78
N LYS A 196 11.06 6.81 2.28
CA LYS A 196 11.60 7.95 3.06
C LYS A 196 10.72 8.28 4.26
N LEU A 197 9.40 8.39 4.07
CA LEU A 197 8.47 8.66 5.17
C LEU A 197 8.56 7.59 6.26
N ILE A 198 8.67 6.32 5.88
CA ILE A 198 8.84 5.23 6.82
C ILE A 198 10.16 5.40 7.58
N ALA A 199 11.26 5.63 6.87
CA ALA A 199 12.57 5.81 7.47
C ALA A 199 12.62 7.01 8.43
N GLU A 200 11.98 8.11 8.09
CA GLU A 200 11.87 9.30 8.94
C GLU A 200 11.05 9.05 10.21
N LYS A 201 9.96 8.28 10.10
CA LYS A 201 9.05 8.04 11.21
C LYS A 201 9.55 7.00 12.21
N VAL A 202 10.21 5.94 11.73
CA VAL A 202 10.64 4.79 12.56
C VAL A 202 12.15 4.63 12.65
N GLY A 203 12.90 5.46 11.95
CA GLY A 203 14.35 5.30 11.76
C GLY A 203 14.67 4.22 10.72
N VAL A 204 15.87 4.34 10.13
CA VAL A 204 16.40 3.25 9.30
C VAL A 204 16.96 2.21 10.27
N PRO A 205 16.62 0.92 10.15
CA PRO A 205 17.26 -0.11 10.93
C PRO A 205 18.78 -0.02 10.72
N THR A 206 19.51 0.49 11.70
CA THR A 206 20.96 0.55 11.64
C THR A 206 21.48 -0.85 11.87
N PHE A 207 21.93 -1.49 10.81
CA PHE A 207 22.77 -2.68 10.94
C PHE A 207 24.08 -2.21 11.55
N ASN A 208 24.22 -2.35 12.86
CA ASN A 208 25.50 -2.09 13.52
C ASN A 208 26.55 -2.96 12.86
N ASN A 209 27.61 -2.33 12.33
CA ASN A 209 28.78 -2.99 11.75
C ASN A 209 29.65 -3.69 12.85
N GLN A 210 29.00 -4.25 13.87
CA GLN A 210 29.69 -5.13 14.81
C GLN A 210 29.95 -6.47 14.12
N GLU A 211 31.07 -7.07 14.46
CA GLU A 211 31.57 -8.38 13.97
C GLU A 211 30.42 -9.36 13.70
N PRO A 212 30.48 -10.15 12.62
CA PRO A 212 29.37 -10.99 12.19
C PRO A 212 29.01 -11.98 13.29
N SER A 213 27.91 -11.71 13.99
CA SER A 213 27.22 -12.77 14.72
C SER A 213 26.75 -13.82 13.69
N THR A 214 26.86 -15.06 14.01
CA THR A 214 26.47 -16.19 13.14
C THR A 214 24.96 -16.25 12.92
N LYS A 215 24.18 -15.30 13.47
CA LYS A 215 22.73 -15.16 13.29
C LYS A 215 22.36 -13.71 12.96
N SER A 216 21.42 -13.53 12.03
CA SER A 216 20.79 -12.25 11.85
C SER A 216 19.90 -11.94 13.05
N ASP A 217 20.13 -10.80 13.69
CA ASP A 217 19.34 -10.35 14.84
C ASP A 217 18.02 -9.68 14.44
N ILE A 218 17.69 -9.62 13.13
CA ILE A 218 16.49 -8.96 12.61
C ILE A 218 15.69 -9.91 11.75
N ASP A 219 14.43 -10.10 12.12
CA ASP A 219 13.41 -10.76 11.33
C ASP A 219 12.37 -9.75 10.83
N ILE A 220 12.21 -9.66 9.51
CA ILE A 220 11.27 -8.73 8.87
C ILE A 220 10.13 -9.54 8.23
N ALA A 221 8.89 -9.20 8.55
CA ALA A 221 7.71 -9.74 7.88
C ALA A 221 7.00 -8.67 7.08
N PHE A 222 6.89 -8.87 5.76
CA PHE A 222 6.02 -8.08 4.89
C PHE A 222 4.66 -8.78 4.80
N VAL A 223 3.61 -8.03 5.13
CA VAL A 223 2.23 -8.49 4.98
C VAL A 223 1.63 -7.74 3.79
N ILE A 224 1.25 -8.47 2.75
CA ILE A 224 0.81 -7.89 1.49
C ILE A 224 -0.61 -8.36 1.22
N ASP A 225 -1.47 -7.42 0.85
CA ASP A 225 -2.77 -7.74 0.28
C ASP A 225 -2.57 -8.49 -1.05
N SER A 226 -3.06 -9.71 -1.13
CA SER A 226 -2.94 -10.56 -2.32
C SER A 226 -4.26 -10.75 -3.06
N THR A 227 -5.24 -9.90 -2.79
CA THR A 227 -6.51 -9.91 -3.52
C THR A 227 -6.31 -9.44 -4.97
N GLY A 228 -7.04 -10.05 -5.87
CA GLY A 228 -7.18 -9.76 -7.31
C GLY A 228 -6.01 -9.06 -8.02
N SER A 229 -5.91 -7.77 -7.86
CA SER A 229 -4.92 -6.92 -8.54
C SER A 229 -3.47 -7.12 -8.10
N MET A 230 -3.22 -7.75 -6.95
CA MET A 230 -1.87 -7.96 -6.40
C MET A 230 -1.30 -9.35 -6.68
N LYS A 231 -2.08 -10.25 -7.28
CA LYS A 231 -1.72 -11.67 -7.43
C LYS A 231 -0.40 -11.88 -8.19
N ASP A 232 -0.16 -11.11 -9.23
CA ASP A 232 1.04 -11.22 -10.06
C ASP A 232 2.24 -10.47 -9.44
N ASN A 233 1.98 -9.39 -8.70
CA ASN A 233 3.00 -8.60 -8.02
C ASN A 233 3.65 -9.33 -6.83
N VAL A 234 2.96 -10.26 -6.19
CA VAL A 234 3.53 -11.08 -5.10
C VAL A 234 4.70 -11.94 -5.61
N GLY A 235 4.61 -12.45 -6.86
CA GLY A 235 5.70 -13.19 -7.51
C GLY A 235 6.93 -12.32 -7.75
N ALA A 236 6.75 -11.14 -8.31
CA ALA A 236 7.81 -10.17 -8.58
C ALA A 236 8.49 -9.69 -7.29
N LEU A 237 7.71 -9.40 -6.25
CA LEU A 237 8.24 -9.00 -4.96
C LEU A 237 9.06 -10.13 -4.29
N ARG A 238 8.60 -11.38 -4.35
CA ARG A 238 9.36 -12.54 -3.88
C ARG A 238 10.71 -12.66 -4.60
N ALA A 239 10.73 -12.51 -5.92
CA ALA A 239 11.94 -12.54 -6.71
C ALA A 239 12.90 -11.44 -6.27
N ARG A 240 12.41 -10.21 -6.04
CA ARG A 240 13.20 -9.06 -5.64
C ARG A 240 13.76 -9.19 -4.21
N VAL A 241 12.94 -9.65 -3.28
CA VAL A 241 13.39 -9.95 -1.90
C VAL A 241 14.50 -11.00 -1.92
N ASN A 242 14.32 -12.08 -2.69
CA ASN A 242 15.35 -13.13 -2.83
C ASN A 242 16.64 -12.59 -3.47
N GLU A 243 16.55 -11.65 -4.41
CA GLU A 243 17.70 -11.02 -5.02
C GLU A 243 18.47 -10.13 -4.03
N ILE A 244 17.76 -9.32 -3.24
CA ILE A 244 18.33 -8.49 -2.16
C ILE A 244 19.06 -9.40 -1.16
N MET A 245 18.44 -10.51 -0.76
CA MET A 245 19.07 -11.48 0.14
C MET A 245 20.33 -12.11 -0.44
N LYS A 246 20.34 -12.44 -1.74
CA LYS A 246 21.54 -12.98 -2.41
C LYS A 246 22.68 -11.97 -2.54
N LYS A 247 22.39 -10.69 -2.66
CA LYS A 247 23.40 -9.62 -2.77
C LYS A 247 24.05 -9.28 -1.42
N GLN A 248 23.43 -9.64 -0.31
CA GLN A 248 24.02 -9.44 1.02
C GLN A 248 25.04 -10.57 1.30
N LYS A 249 26.32 -10.24 1.21
CA LYS A 249 27.45 -11.18 1.45
C LYS A 249 27.63 -11.59 2.92
N LYS A 250 26.92 -10.98 3.87
CA LYS A 250 26.87 -11.32 5.30
C LYS A 250 25.52 -11.93 5.63
N VAL A 251 25.39 -12.60 6.77
CA VAL A 251 24.16 -13.29 7.19
C VAL A 251 22.93 -12.41 6.90
N PRO A 252 22.07 -12.79 5.95
CA PRO A 252 20.94 -11.94 5.57
C PRO A 252 19.88 -11.99 6.67
N PRO A 253 19.10 -10.90 6.86
CA PRO A 253 17.93 -10.92 7.72
C PRO A 253 16.96 -11.99 7.23
N ARG A 254 16.28 -12.67 8.14
CA ARG A 254 15.17 -13.57 7.75
C ARG A 254 13.99 -12.70 7.32
N ILE A 255 13.57 -12.86 6.07
CA ILE A 255 12.45 -12.11 5.50
C ILE A 255 11.31 -13.08 5.23
N ALA A 256 10.15 -12.84 5.83
CA ALA A 256 8.92 -13.56 5.56
C ALA A 256 7.94 -12.68 4.80
N LEU A 257 7.39 -13.23 3.72
CA LEU A 257 6.36 -12.59 2.92
C LEU A 257 5.03 -13.31 3.19
N HIS A 258 4.06 -12.59 3.72
CA HIS A 258 2.72 -13.10 3.98
C HIS A 258 1.71 -12.43 3.06
N SER A 259 0.87 -13.23 2.41
CA SER A 259 -0.26 -12.73 1.63
C SER A 259 -1.55 -12.79 2.46
N LEU A 260 -2.33 -11.72 2.40
CA LEU A 260 -3.67 -11.66 2.98
C LEU A 260 -4.69 -11.86 1.86
N THR A 261 -5.51 -12.89 1.97
CA THR A 261 -6.71 -13.05 1.16
C THR A 261 -7.93 -12.72 2.01
N THR A 262 -8.95 -12.14 1.41
CA THR A 262 -10.23 -11.76 2.06
C THR A 262 -11.01 -12.93 2.68
N ARG A 263 -10.56 -14.14 2.52
CA ARG A 263 -10.99 -15.28 3.33
C ARG A 263 -9.98 -15.48 4.45
N THR A 264 -10.38 -15.21 5.65
CA THR A 264 -9.87 -15.39 7.02
C THR A 264 -8.79 -16.46 7.30
N THR A 265 -7.98 -16.85 6.33
CA THR A 265 -6.88 -17.81 6.51
C THR A 265 -5.55 -17.16 6.14
N LEU A 266 -4.73 -16.93 7.15
CA LEU A 266 -3.29 -16.75 6.95
C LEU A 266 -2.74 -18.07 6.37
N SER A 267 -2.58 -18.15 5.05
CA SER A 267 -1.89 -19.28 4.46
C SER A 267 -0.38 -19.08 4.60
N SER A 268 0.21 -20.05 5.19
CA SER A 268 1.60 -20.12 5.64
C SER A 268 2.61 -20.29 4.50
N THR A 269 3.77 -19.70 4.72
CA THR A 269 5.09 -20.35 4.79
C THR A 269 5.85 -20.51 3.49
N LEU A 270 6.87 -19.68 3.34
CA LEU A 270 8.12 -20.11 2.73
C LEU A 270 9.18 -20.20 3.83
N LYS A 271 9.51 -21.43 4.25
CA LYS A 271 10.79 -21.69 4.90
C LYS A 271 11.84 -21.76 3.80
N THR A 272 12.78 -20.87 3.79
CA THR A 272 14.04 -21.09 3.10
C THR A 272 14.96 -21.82 4.08
N THR A 273 15.29 -23.06 3.75
CA THR A 273 16.43 -23.79 4.32
C THR A 273 17.73 -23.12 3.94
#